data_a05eafedf264b592665ea136e780f746
#
_entry.id   a05eafedf264b592665ea136e780f746
#
_cell.length_a   1.000
_cell.length_b   1.000
_cell.length_c   1.000
_cell.angle_alpha   90.00
_cell.angle_beta   90.00
_cell.angle_gamma   90.00
#
_symmetry.space_group_name_H-M   'P 1'
#
loop_
_entity.id
_entity.type
_entity.pdbx_description
1 polymer ?
#
loop_
_entity_poly.entity_id
_entity_poly.type
_entity_poly.pdbx_seq_one_letter_code
_entity_poly.pdbx_strand_id
1 'polypeptide(L)'
;MWFAEPLLSSSAAEIRKLLCHAKELAEELGKPVKAWVSDKQDAFVTSIAAEFPGIPHRYCLNHFMRDLAKPMLERDSHAKVQMRSKVRGLRKIEKDILSELDKEWHKNHSLTKEQAHYAANIVLDYCSAVRGILNDNHGGPLRPPGLRMAEALEEVSQSIERNLKLGKTPISSKLKSLNRCIKRGLSIYDKERKKIVRYVKAIQRVMKTLNPETGTSKERSAQFRKIQYQWASLRRKEPVKTHMLLMMQSFQSGLFVGSDDLEIPEDNLDLERWFKTPKGHERNVQGRQHAGMRIVNEGPTLLLALDAHLSQDEPLTCSDLLPYIDAEIPKSQRESIERNRVMKKASSKKKDLVCWES
;
A
#
# COMPACT_ATOMS: atom_id res chain seq x y z
N MET A 1 5.42 -14.66 -17.28
CA MET A 1 6.36 -15.14 -16.23
C MET A 1 7.20 -16.25 -16.81
N TRP A 2 8.52 -16.28 -16.59
CA TRP A 2 9.38 -17.31 -17.15
C TRP A 2 9.45 -18.55 -16.25
N PHE A 3 9.60 -18.32 -14.94
CA PHE A 3 9.58 -19.38 -13.95
C PHE A 3 9.23 -18.81 -12.56
N ALA A 4 8.88 -19.68 -11.64
CA ALA A 4 8.65 -19.37 -10.24
C ALA A 4 9.15 -20.52 -9.36
N GLU A 5 9.91 -20.20 -8.33
CA GLU A 5 10.40 -21.17 -7.37
C GLU A 5 9.99 -20.81 -5.94
N PRO A 6 9.55 -21.82 -5.17
CA PRO A 6 9.31 -21.63 -3.75
C PRO A 6 10.64 -21.63 -3.00
N LEU A 7 10.99 -20.50 -2.40
CA LEU A 7 12.16 -20.40 -1.53
C LEU A 7 11.81 -20.70 -0.08
N LEU A 8 12.66 -21.47 0.60
CA LEU A 8 12.52 -21.79 2.02
C LEU A 8 12.80 -20.58 2.92
N SER A 9 13.64 -19.67 2.46
CA SER A 9 13.99 -18.44 3.15
C SER A 9 14.44 -17.37 2.15
N SER A 10 14.52 -16.13 2.60
CA SER A 10 15.12 -15.02 1.85
C SER A 10 16.61 -14.86 2.17
N SER A 11 17.31 -15.94 2.48
CA SER A 11 18.76 -15.90 2.70
C SER A 11 19.52 -15.73 1.38
N ALA A 12 20.71 -15.16 1.43
CA ALA A 12 21.55 -15.00 0.25
C ALA A 12 21.81 -16.32 -0.48
N ALA A 13 21.96 -17.43 0.26
CA ALA A 13 22.18 -18.77 -0.31
C ALA A 13 20.99 -19.25 -1.14
N GLU A 14 19.76 -19.08 -0.64
CA GLU A 14 18.55 -19.45 -1.38
C GLU A 14 18.31 -18.53 -2.60
N ILE A 15 18.57 -17.25 -2.46
CA ILE A 15 18.47 -16.29 -3.56
C ILE A 15 19.51 -16.59 -4.65
N ARG A 16 20.73 -16.99 -4.28
CA ARG A 16 21.74 -17.40 -5.26
C ARG A 16 21.29 -18.59 -6.10
N LYS A 17 20.68 -19.60 -5.49
CA LYS A 17 20.12 -20.75 -6.23
C LYS A 17 19.10 -20.32 -7.28
N LEU A 18 18.16 -19.43 -6.88
CA LEU A 18 17.18 -18.86 -7.79
C LEU A 18 17.83 -18.11 -8.95
N LEU A 19 18.89 -17.34 -8.67
CA LEU A 19 19.62 -16.58 -9.68
C LEU A 19 20.45 -17.46 -10.60
N CYS A 20 21.05 -18.54 -10.10
CA CYS A 20 21.73 -19.55 -10.94
C CYS A 20 20.75 -20.18 -11.93
N HIS A 21 19.58 -20.61 -11.45
CA HIS A 21 18.54 -21.16 -12.33
C HIS A 21 18.05 -20.11 -13.36
N ALA A 22 17.88 -18.85 -12.95
CA ALA A 22 17.55 -17.76 -13.89
C ALA A 22 18.63 -17.59 -14.97
N LYS A 23 19.89 -17.77 -14.60
CA LYS A 23 21.02 -17.69 -15.54
C LYS A 23 21.00 -18.85 -16.54
N GLU A 24 20.87 -20.06 -16.04
CA GLU A 24 20.76 -21.26 -16.88
C GLU A 24 19.61 -21.14 -17.90
N LEU A 25 18.43 -20.70 -17.43
CA LEU A 25 17.27 -20.50 -18.28
C LEU A 25 17.50 -19.39 -19.34
N ALA A 26 18.18 -18.30 -18.99
CA ALA A 26 18.51 -17.25 -19.93
C ALA A 26 19.50 -17.72 -21.02
N GLU A 27 20.46 -18.55 -20.63
CA GLU A 27 21.43 -19.17 -21.54
C GLU A 27 20.73 -20.16 -22.49
N GLU A 28 19.84 -21.04 -21.98
CA GLU A 28 19.05 -21.97 -22.81
C GLU A 28 18.17 -21.23 -23.82
N LEU A 29 17.59 -20.10 -23.44
CA LEU A 29 16.77 -19.26 -24.33
C LEU A 29 17.61 -18.41 -25.30
N GLY A 30 18.94 -18.40 -25.18
CA GLY A 30 19.82 -17.56 -25.96
C GLY A 30 19.57 -16.05 -25.76
N LYS A 31 19.03 -15.62 -24.62
CA LYS A 31 18.67 -14.24 -24.31
C LYS A 31 19.57 -13.67 -23.22
N PRO A 32 20.39 -12.64 -23.51
CA PRO A 32 21.21 -12.04 -22.49
C PRO A 32 20.37 -11.29 -21.46
N VAL A 33 20.73 -11.39 -20.20
CA VAL A 33 20.14 -10.58 -19.13
C VAL A 33 20.68 -9.14 -19.26
N LYS A 34 19.81 -8.17 -19.54
CA LYS A 34 20.20 -6.76 -19.72
C LYS A 34 20.36 -6.03 -18.39
N ALA A 35 19.47 -6.29 -17.43
CA ALA A 35 19.48 -5.64 -16.13
C ALA A 35 18.67 -6.44 -15.10
N TRP A 36 18.93 -6.19 -13.83
CA TRP A 36 18.13 -6.66 -12.71
C TRP A 36 17.36 -5.49 -12.09
N VAL A 37 16.10 -5.72 -11.73
CA VAL A 37 15.30 -4.79 -10.93
C VAL A 37 14.80 -5.54 -9.70
N SER A 38 15.20 -5.10 -8.52
CA SER A 38 14.74 -5.73 -7.26
C SER A 38 14.53 -4.69 -6.15
N ASP A 39 13.95 -5.11 -5.02
CA ASP A 39 14.07 -4.35 -3.79
C ASP A 39 15.55 -4.32 -3.34
N LYS A 40 15.87 -3.37 -2.47
CA LYS A 40 17.23 -3.24 -1.93
C LYS A 40 17.44 -4.18 -0.72
N GLN A 41 17.04 -5.43 -0.83
CA GLN A 41 17.34 -6.43 0.20
C GLN A 41 18.80 -6.90 0.02
N ASP A 42 19.57 -6.90 1.11
CA ASP A 42 21.02 -7.21 1.03
C ASP A 42 21.29 -8.58 0.38
N ALA A 43 20.41 -9.55 0.61
CA ALA A 43 20.53 -10.88 -0.01
C ALA A 43 20.40 -10.81 -1.55
N PHE A 44 19.54 -9.97 -2.12
CA PHE A 44 19.48 -9.75 -3.56
C PHE A 44 20.70 -8.99 -4.07
N VAL A 45 21.07 -7.90 -3.37
CA VAL A 45 22.20 -7.07 -3.80
C VAL A 45 23.50 -7.87 -3.90
N THR A 46 23.81 -8.65 -2.86
CA THR A 46 25.02 -9.47 -2.81
C THR A 46 24.98 -10.64 -3.80
N SER A 47 23.83 -11.30 -3.94
CA SER A 47 23.68 -12.45 -4.82
C SER A 47 23.71 -12.05 -6.30
N ILE A 48 23.02 -10.96 -6.68
CA ILE A 48 23.06 -10.45 -8.07
C ILE A 48 24.49 -10.02 -8.45
N ALA A 49 25.18 -9.31 -7.56
CA ALA A 49 26.56 -8.91 -7.82
C ALA A 49 27.52 -10.10 -8.02
N ALA A 50 27.25 -11.21 -7.32
CA ALA A 50 28.07 -12.43 -7.43
C ALA A 50 27.75 -13.25 -8.68
N GLU A 51 26.48 -13.46 -9.02
CA GLU A 51 26.07 -14.35 -10.12
C GLU A 51 26.01 -13.65 -11.48
N PHE A 52 25.83 -12.31 -11.48
CA PHE A 52 25.73 -11.49 -12.68
C PHE A 52 26.71 -10.31 -12.63
N PRO A 53 28.03 -10.56 -12.54
CA PRO A 53 29.00 -9.48 -12.49
C PRO A 53 28.95 -8.63 -13.75
N GLY A 54 28.89 -7.31 -13.57
CA GLY A 54 28.79 -6.34 -14.67
C GLY A 54 27.40 -6.10 -15.23
N ILE A 55 26.39 -6.86 -14.85
CA ILE A 55 24.99 -6.59 -15.22
C ILE A 55 24.43 -5.49 -14.32
N PRO A 56 23.80 -4.44 -14.89
CA PRO A 56 23.21 -3.36 -14.12
C PRO A 56 22.14 -3.86 -13.14
N HIS A 57 22.24 -3.45 -11.87
CA HIS A 57 21.24 -3.74 -10.86
C HIS A 57 20.54 -2.45 -10.42
N ARG A 58 19.30 -2.25 -10.87
CA ARG A 58 18.47 -1.11 -10.53
C ARG A 58 17.62 -1.44 -9.28
N TYR A 59 17.57 -0.48 -8.35
CA TYR A 59 16.72 -0.61 -7.18
C TYR A 59 15.29 -0.13 -7.48
N CYS A 60 14.29 -0.91 -7.08
CA CYS A 60 12.89 -0.62 -7.29
C CYS A 60 12.50 0.76 -6.72
N LEU A 61 12.01 1.64 -7.60
CA LEU A 61 11.59 2.98 -7.23
C LEU A 61 10.43 2.98 -6.22
N ASN A 62 9.49 2.04 -6.35
CA ASN A 62 8.36 1.93 -5.44
C ASN A 62 8.79 1.60 -4.01
N HIS A 63 9.74 0.67 -3.84
CA HIS A 63 10.30 0.33 -2.54
C HIS A 63 11.06 1.53 -1.94
N PHE A 64 11.90 2.21 -2.74
CA PHE A 64 12.57 3.43 -2.30
C PHE A 64 11.58 4.49 -1.79
N MET A 65 10.51 4.76 -2.55
CA MET A 65 9.52 5.76 -2.19
C MET A 65 8.76 5.41 -0.91
N ARG A 66 8.41 4.14 -0.74
CA ARG A 66 7.76 3.64 0.47
C ARG A 66 8.66 3.82 1.69
N ASP A 67 9.92 3.43 1.57
CA ASP A 67 10.88 3.53 2.67
C ASP A 67 11.25 4.97 2.99
N LEU A 68 11.42 5.82 1.97
CA LEU A 68 11.63 7.27 2.12
C LEU A 68 10.49 7.93 2.91
N ALA A 69 9.25 7.57 2.60
CA ALA A 69 8.07 8.19 3.18
C ALA A 69 7.61 7.57 4.49
N LYS A 70 8.15 6.43 4.90
CA LYS A 70 7.68 5.62 6.05
C LYS A 70 7.39 6.43 7.32
N PRO A 71 8.29 7.25 7.87
CA PRO A 71 8.02 7.99 9.11
C PRO A 71 6.94 9.06 8.94
N MET A 72 6.80 9.64 7.74
CA MET A 72 5.72 10.58 7.43
C MET A 72 4.38 9.85 7.35
N LEU A 73 4.31 8.68 6.71
CA LEU A 73 3.11 7.86 6.61
C LEU A 73 2.66 7.32 7.97
N GLU A 74 3.59 6.94 8.84
CA GLU A 74 3.29 6.53 10.23
C GLU A 74 2.66 7.68 11.01
N ARG A 75 3.20 8.89 10.89
CA ARG A 75 2.66 10.10 11.53
C ARG A 75 1.27 10.44 10.98
N ASP A 76 1.07 10.37 9.67
CA ASP A 76 -0.22 10.57 9.02
C ASP A 76 -1.25 9.54 9.47
N SER A 77 -0.86 8.26 9.52
CA SER A 77 -1.70 7.17 10.00
C SER A 77 -2.14 7.37 11.45
N HIS A 78 -1.23 7.79 12.33
CA HIS A 78 -1.56 8.10 13.72
C HIS A 78 -2.57 9.25 13.82
N ALA A 79 -2.32 10.35 13.12
CA ALA A 79 -3.23 11.50 13.07
C ALA A 79 -4.60 11.13 12.49
N LYS A 80 -4.63 10.28 11.44
CA LYS A 80 -5.85 9.72 10.84
C LYS A 80 -6.68 8.94 11.85
N VAL A 81 -6.05 8.05 12.62
CA VAL A 81 -6.76 7.26 13.65
C VAL A 81 -7.37 8.17 14.71
N GLN A 82 -6.65 9.18 15.17
CA GLN A 82 -7.16 10.17 16.13
C GLN A 82 -8.33 10.96 15.55
N MET A 83 -8.25 11.44 14.30
CA MET A 83 -9.33 12.13 13.59
C MET A 83 -10.58 11.25 13.51
N ARG A 84 -10.45 10.00 13.04
CA ARG A 84 -11.55 9.02 12.97
C ARG A 84 -12.23 8.81 14.32
N SER A 85 -11.46 8.74 15.41
CA SER A 85 -12.01 8.51 16.75
C SER A 85 -12.99 9.60 17.19
N LYS A 86 -12.82 10.83 16.71
CA LYS A 86 -13.66 11.97 17.06
C LYS A 86 -14.91 12.14 16.20
N VAL A 87 -14.95 11.50 15.02
CA VAL A 87 -16.11 11.51 14.12
C VAL A 87 -17.09 10.36 14.42
N ARG A 88 -16.87 9.56 15.45
CA ARG A 88 -17.68 8.36 15.79
C ARG A 88 -19.14 8.63 16.22
N GLY A 89 -19.56 9.89 16.40
CA GLY A 89 -20.93 10.25 16.81
C GLY A 89 -22.03 10.02 15.77
N LEU A 90 -21.71 9.56 14.55
CA LEU A 90 -22.65 9.38 13.44
C LEU A 90 -23.84 8.47 13.77
N ARG A 91 -23.60 7.33 14.41
CA ARG A 91 -24.65 6.37 14.76
C ARG A 91 -25.74 6.97 15.65
N LYS A 92 -25.38 7.92 16.51
CA LYS A 92 -26.35 8.60 17.34
C LYS A 92 -27.25 9.50 16.51
N ILE A 93 -26.67 10.30 15.60
CA ILE A 93 -27.41 11.19 14.69
C ILE A 93 -28.37 10.38 13.81
N GLU A 94 -27.92 9.26 13.26
CA GLU A 94 -28.76 8.36 12.45
C GLU A 94 -29.92 7.76 13.24
N LYS A 95 -29.64 7.24 14.45
CA LYS A 95 -30.70 6.72 15.32
C LYS A 95 -31.72 7.77 15.73
N ASP A 96 -31.23 8.96 16.07
CA ASP A 96 -32.09 10.07 16.47
C ASP A 96 -33.03 10.46 15.32
N ILE A 97 -32.54 10.53 14.06
CA ILE A 97 -33.37 10.84 12.90
C ILE A 97 -34.40 9.75 12.62
N LEU A 98 -34.00 8.49 12.63
CA LEU A 98 -34.92 7.37 12.40
C LEU A 98 -36.02 7.32 13.46
N SER A 99 -35.65 7.50 14.74
CA SER A 99 -36.63 7.54 15.83
C SER A 99 -37.58 8.75 15.79
N GLU A 100 -37.12 9.87 15.24
CA GLU A 100 -37.98 11.06 15.04
C GLU A 100 -38.96 10.86 13.89
N LEU A 101 -38.59 10.17 12.82
CA LEU A 101 -39.49 9.79 11.74
C LEU A 101 -40.61 8.86 12.24
N ASP A 102 -40.29 7.88 13.08
CA ASP A 102 -41.25 6.96 13.66
C ASP A 102 -42.26 7.66 14.60
N LYS A 103 -41.87 8.77 15.24
CA LYS A 103 -42.67 9.55 16.19
C LYS A 103 -43.49 10.69 15.53
N GLU A 104 -43.81 10.55 14.25
CA GLU A 104 -44.61 11.57 13.52
C GLU A 104 -43.94 12.96 13.53
N TRP A 105 -42.61 13.04 13.43
CA TRP A 105 -41.83 14.25 13.40
C TRP A 105 -42.34 15.29 12.38
N HIS A 106 -42.96 14.82 11.28
CA HIS A 106 -43.55 15.67 10.26
C HIS A 106 -44.66 16.59 10.82
N LYS A 107 -45.45 16.12 11.79
CA LYS A 107 -46.54 16.94 12.41
C LYS A 107 -45.98 18.14 13.18
N ASN A 108 -44.85 17.95 13.86
CA ASN A 108 -44.23 19.00 14.66
C ASN A 108 -43.56 20.08 13.81
N HIS A 109 -43.31 19.85 12.52
CA HIS A 109 -42.64 20.78 11.63
C HIS A 109 -43.49 21.26 10.45
N SER A 110 -44.79 21.00 10.49
CA SER A 110 -45.78 21.35 9.41
C SER A 110 -45.33 20.82 8.03
N LEU A 111 -44.74 19.60 8.00
CA LEU A 111 -44.26 18.94 6.78
C LEU A 111 -45.23 17.84 6.37
N THR A 112 -45.27 17.52 5.08
CA THR A 112 -45.85 16.26 4.63
C THR A 112 -44.96 15.10 5.04
N LYS A 113 -45.47 13.86 5.12
CA LYS A 113 -44.64 12.67 5.38
C LYS A 113 -43.54 12.53 4.38
N GLU A 114 -43.78 12.79 3.11
CA GLU A 114 -42.79 12.72 2.03
C GLU A 114 -41.67 13.76 2.21
N GLN A 115 -42.04 14.98 2.58
CA GLN A 115 -41.06 16.04 2.87
C GLN A 115 -40.20 15.70 4.09
N ALA A 116 -40.78 15.09 5.12
CA ALA A 116 -40.05 14.66 6.30
C ALA A 116 -39.05 13.53 5.97
N HIS A 117 -39.49 12.52 5.20
CA HIS A 117 -38.62 11.46 4.71
C HIS A 117 -37.50 11.97 3.82
N TYR A 118 -37.79 12.89 2.89
CA TYR A 118 -36.77 13.51 2.04
C TYR A 118 -35.74 14.27 2.86
N ALA A 119 -36.19 15.07 3.82
CA ALA A 119 -35.29 15.79 4.71
C ALA A 119 -34.40 14.88 5.57
N ALA A 120 -34.96 13.77 6.10
CA ALA A 120 -34.19 12.77 6.84
C ALA A 120 -33.15 12.09 5.97
N ASN A 121 -33.50 11.70 4.75
CA ASN A 121 -32.59 11.08 3.80
C ASN A 121 -31.37 11.95 3.51
N ILE A 122 -31.53 13.27 3.38
CA ILE A 122 -30.40 14.19 3.21
C ILE A 122 -29.36 14.03 4.35
N VAL A 123 -29.82 13.92 5.61
CA VAL A 123 -28.87 13.75 6.73
C VAL A 123 -28.25 12.36 6.73
N LEU A 124 -29.05 11.32 6.40
CA LEU A 124 -28.54 9.95 6.29
C LEU A 124 -27.51 9.80 5.18
N ASP A 125 -27.72 10.48 4.04
CA ASP A 125 -26.76 10.50 2.93
C ASP A 125 -25.43 11.17 3.33
N TYR A 126 -25.49 12.31 4.04
CA TYR A 126 -24.29 12.92 4.61
C TYR A 126 -23.59 11.98 5.61
N CYS A 127 -24.34 11.29 6.47
CA CYS A 127 -23.76 10.33 7.40
C CYS A 127 -23.10 9.15 6.66
N SER A 128 -23.73 8.65 5.60
CA SER A 128 -23.21 7.59 4.74
C SER A 128 -21.94 8.04 4.02
N ALA A 129 -21.92 9.24 3.43
CA ALA A 129 -20.75 9.83 2.78
C ALA A 129 -19.57 9.95 3.77
N VAL A 130 -19.81 10.49 4.96
CA VAL A 130 -18.77 10.57 6.02
C VAL A 130 -18.28 9.17 6.40
N ARG A 131 -19.16 8.18 6.52
CA ARG A 131 -18.77 6.80 6.83
C ARG A 131 -17.91 6.20 5.72
N GLY A 132 -18.24 6.42 4.45
CA GLY A 132 -17.44 6.02 3.31
C GLY A 132 -16.03 6.61 3.37
N ILE A 133 -15.93 7.92 3.62
CA ILE A 133 -14.64 8.62 3.77
C ILE A 133 -13.82 8.06 4.93
N LEU A 134 -14.45 7.80 6.09
CA LEU A 134 -13.75 7.24 7.25
C LEU A 134 -13.25 5.81 7.04
N ASN A 135 -13.82 5.06 6.11
CA ASN A 135 -13.42 3.69 5.77
C ASN A 135 -12.41 3.66 4.61
N ASP A 136 -12.20 4.76 3.91
CA ASP A 136 -11.21 4.84 2.85
C ASP A 136 -9.78 4.82 3.44
N ASN A 137 -9.02 3.81 3.05
CA ASN A 137 -7.63 3.64 3.43
C ASN A 137 -6.66 3.83 2.25
N HIS A 138 -7.17 4.23 1.08
CA HIS A 138 -6.34 4.44 -0.10
C HIS A 138 -5.43 5.67 0.08
N GLY A 139 -4.23 5.54 -0.45
CA GLY A 139 -3.25 6.60 -0.43
C GLY A 139 -1.83 6.06 -0.51
N GLY A 140 -0.87 6.97 -0.63
CA GLY A 140 0.53 6.64 -0.76
C GLY A 140 1.44 7.81 -0.36
N PRO A 141 2.73 7.72 -0.66
CA PRO A 141 3.72 8.72 -0.27
C PRO A 141 3.41 10.15 -0.72
N LEU A 142 2.81 10.31 -1.89
CA LEU A 142 2.51 11.62 -2.49
C LEU A 142 1.14 12.16 -2.07
N ARG A 143 0.25 11.30 -1.61
CA ARG A 143 -1.08 11.65 -1.13
C ARG A 143 -1.47 10.74 0.03
N PRO A 144 -1.00 11.04 1.26
CA PRO A 144 -1.21 10.21 2.44
C PRO A 144 -2.70 9.97 2.75
N PRO A 145 -3.08 8.79 3.25
CA PRO A 145 -4.48 8.44 3.53
C PRO A 145 -5.17 9.39 4.51
N GLY A 146 -4.46 9.86 5.55
CA GLY A 146 -5.01 10.81 6.53
C GLY A 146 -5.24 12.19 5.93
N LEU A 147 -4.32 12.67 5.08
CA LEU A 147 -4.47 13.94 4.37
C LEU A 147 -5.68 13.88 3.43
N ARG A 148 -5.82 12.81 2.64
CA ARG A 148 -6.99 12.60 1.76
C ARG A 148 -8.30 12.57 2.55
N MET A 149 -8.33 11.86 3.67
CA MET A 149 -9.50 11.78 4.54
C MET A 149 -9.87 13.17 5.09
N ALA A 150 -8.89 13.97 5.51
CA ALA A 150 -9.12 15.32 6.01
C ALA A 150 -9.68 16.24 4.91
N GLU A 151 -9.10 16.19 3.71
CA GLU A 151 -9.58 16.97 2.55
C GLU A 151 -11.04 16.61 2.20
N ALA A 152 -11.37 15.31 2.10
CA ALA A 152 -12.72 14.86 1.80
C ALA A 152 -13.73 15.24 2.91
N LEU A 153 -13.35 15.16 4.18
CA LEU A 153 -14.18 15.62 5.30
C LEU A 153 -14.40 17.15 5.28
N GLU A 154 -13.39 17.92 4.85
CA GLU A 154 -13.55 19.38 4.64
C GLU A 154 -14.57 19.68 3.56
N GLU A 155 -14.55 18.99 2.43
CA GLU A 155 -15.52 19.17 1.34
C GLU A 155 -16.94 18.88 1.84
N VAL A 156 -17.15 17.80 2.61
CA VAL A 156 -18.45 17.52 3.23
C VAL A 156 -18.86 18.61 4.22
N SER A 157 -17.94 19.07 5.08
CA SER A 157 -18.19 20.17 6.02
C SER A 157 -18.65 21.44 5.29
N GLN A 158 -17.95 21.82 4.22
CA GLN A 158 -18.29 22.97 3.39
C GLN A 158 -19.65 22.81 2.71
N SER A 159 -19.97 21.59 2.24
CA SER A 159 -21.28 21.29 1.65
C SER A 159 -22.40 21.45 2.69
N ILE A 160 -22.22 20.93 3.89
CA ILE A 160 -23.19 21.13 5.00
C ILE A 160 -23.34 22.62 5.32
N GLU A 161 -22.26 23.40 5.37
CA GLU A 161 -22.31 24.83 5.63
C GLU A 161 -23.06 25.62 4.56
N ARG A 162 -22.88 25.26 3.28
CA ARG A 162 -23.68 25.83 2.19
C ARG A 162 -25.16 25.58 2.39
N ASN A 163 -25.54 24.32 2.69
CA ASN A 163 -26.93 23.99 2.96
C ASN A 163 -27.51 24.73 4.16
N LEU A 164 -26.75 24.90 5.23
CA LEU A 164 -27.19 25.65 6.41
C LEU A 164 -27.38 27.18 6.14
N LYS A 165 -26.72 27.74 5.14
CA LYS A 165 -26.88 29.14 4.72
C LYS A 165 -28.16 29.38 3.90
N LEU A 166 -28.71 28.34 3.26
CA LEU A 166 -29.96 28.46 2.46
C LEU A 166 -31.21 28.74 3.31
N GLY A 167 -31.12 28.57 4.62
CA GLY A 167 -32.19 28.86 5.56
C GLY A 167 -32.33 27.86 6.69
N LYS A 168 -33.22 28.17 7.65
CA LYS A 168 -33.55 27.25 8.73
C LYS A 168 -34.50 26.15 8.20
N THR A 169 -34.03 24.95 8.18
CA THR A 169 -34.80 23.74 7.83
C THR A 169 -34.96 22.85 9.07
N PRO A 170 -35.94 21.95 9.12
CA PRO A 170 -36.12 21.02 10.24
C PRO A 170 -34.89 20.19 10.57
N ILE A 171 -34.05 19.88 9.57
CA ILE A 171 -32.83 19.10 9.72
C ILE A 171 -31.59 19.94 10.09
N SER A 172 -31.71 21.27 10.16
CA SER A 172 -30.57 22.16 10.42
C SER A 172 -29.85 21.84 11.73
N SER A 173 -30.57 21.42 12.77
CA SER A 173 -29.98 21.02 14.05
C SER A 173 -29.10 19.77 13.92
N LYS A 174 -29.55 18.76 13.14
CA LYS A 174 -28.82 17.51 12.88
C LYS A 174 -27.60 17.75 12.00
N LEU A 175 -27.75 18.53 10.95
CA LEU A 175 -26.61 18.95 10.09
C LEU A 175 -25.58 19.73 10.88
N LYS A 176 -25.97 20.65 11.76
CA LYS A 176 -25.03 21.35 12.67
C LYS A 176 -24.31 20.39 13.60
N SER A 177 -25.00 19.37 14.14
CA SER A 177 -24.39 18.36 14.99
C SER A 177 -23.37 17.50 14.23
N LEU A 178 -23.73 17.07 13.02
CA LEU A 178 -22.82 16.35 12.12
C LEU A 178 -21.59 17.18 11.78
N ASN A 179 -21.78 18.45 11.35
CA ASN A 179 -20.67 19.34 11.02
C ASN A 179 -19.75 19.59 12.23
N ARG A 180 -20.31 19.70 13.44
CA ARG A 180 -19.52 19.81 14.67
C ARG A 180 -18.65 18.56 14.91
N CYS A 181 -19.17 17.37 14.65
CA CYS A 181 -18.39 16.12 14.74
C CYS A 181 -17.23 16.11 13.73
N ILE A 182 -17.49 16.49 12.48
CA ILE A 182 -16.47 16.57 11.41
C ILE A 182 -15.39 17.60 11.82
N LYS A 183 -15.76 18.83 12.16
CA LYS A 183 -14.83 19.90 12.56
C LYS A 183 -13.97 19.52 13.77
N ARG A 184 -14.54 18.80 14.74
CA ARG A 184 -13.78 18.28 15.88
C ARG A 184 -12.72 17.27 15.44
N GLY A 185 -13.03 16.40 14.48
CA GLY A 185 -12.04 15.48 13.88
C GLY A 185 -10.95 16.24 13.16
N LEU A 186 -11.32 17.18 12.27
CA LEU A 186 -10.39 17.98 11.48
C LEU A 186 -9.42 18.78 12.37
N SER A 187 -9.91 19.40 13.43
CA SER A 187 -9.06 20.21 14.33
C SER A 187 -7.93 19.43 14.99
N ILE A 188 -8.08 18.10 15.14
CA ILE A 188 -7.02 17.23 15.62
C ILE A 188 -5.97 16.99 14.56
N TYR A 189 -6.42 16.69 13.33
CA TYR A 189 -5.53 16.45 12.21
C TYR A 189 -4.73 17.69 11.82
N ASP A 190 -5.31 18.87 11.90
CA ASP A 190 -4.69 20.16 11.53
C ASP A 190 -3.38 20.44 12.30
N LYS A 191 -3.23 19.89 13.51
CA LYS A 191 -2.00 20.01 14.29
C LYS A 191 -0.81 19.38 13.56
N GLU A 192 -1.02 18.30 12.84
CA GLU A 192 0.02 17.59 12.07
C GLU A 192 0.01 17.94 10.57
N ARG A 193 -1.11 18.42 10.03
CA ARG A 193 -1.33 18.67 8.61
C ARG A 193 -0.21 19.50 7.96
N LYS A 194 0.16 20.61 8.59
CA LYS A 194 1.22 21.51 8.05
C LYS A 194 2.56 20.78 7.91
N LYS A 195 2.90 19.90 8.85
CA LYS A 195 4.13 19.11 8.80
C LYS A 195 4.04 18.04 7.71
N ILE A 196 2.92 17.32 7.65
CA ILE A 196 2.68 16.28 6.63
C ILE A 196 2.75 16.87 5.23
N VAL A 197 2.05 17.98 4.95
CA VAL A 197 2.10 18.67 3.65
C VAL A 197 3.54 19.09 3.29
N ARG A 198 4.31 19.59 4.26
CA ARG A 198 5.71 19.94 4.03
C ARG A 198 6.56 18.72 3.67
N TYR A 199 6.34 17.58 4.30
CA TYR A 199 7.04 16.34 3.97
C TYR A 199 6.60 15.79 2.61
N VAL A 200 5.32 15.84 2.28
CA VAL A 200 4.83 15.48 0.94
C VAL A 200 5.52 16.31 -0.14
N LYS A 201 5.63 17.63 0.03
CA LYS A 201 6.36 18.50 -0.90
C LYS A 201 7.85 18.13 -1.00
N ALA A 202 8.47 17.74 0.11
CA ALA A 202 9.87 17.27 0.09
C ALA A 202 10.00 15.96 -0.70
N ILE A 203 9.07 15.01 -0.52
CA ILE A 203 9.02 13.75 -1.28
C ILE A 203 8.77 14.02 -2.76
N GLN A 204 7.82 14.89 -3.12
CA GLN A 204 7.56 15.31 -4.51
C GLN A 204 8.79 15.88 -5.18
N ARG A 205 9.60 16.66 -4.43
CA ARG A 205 10.85 17.21 -4.93
C ARG A 205 11.88 16.12 -5.23
N VAL A 206 11.98 15.08 -4.40
CA VAL A 206 12.83 13.92 -4.65
C VAL A 206 12.34 13.14 -5.87
N MET A 207 11.02 12.87 -5.93
CA MET A 207 10.42 12.17 -7.07
C MET A 207 10.71 12.86 -8.41
N LYS A 208 10.65 14.18 -8.44
CA LYS A 208 10.94 14.94 -9.67
C LYS A 208 12.37 14.67 -10.19
N THR A 209 13.34 14.39 -9.30
CA THR A 209 14.71 14.05 -9.75
C THR A 209 14.83 12.62 -10.28
N LEU A 210 13.84 11.78 -10.05
CA LEU A 210 13.83 10.38 -10.49
C LEU A 210 13.04 10.19 -11.80
N ASN A 211 12.24 11.17 -12.21
CA ASN A 211 11.50 11.11 -13.47
C ASN A 211 12.47 11.22 -14.67
N PRO A 212 12.51 10.22 -15.58
CA PRO A 212 13.36 10.22 -16.77
C PRO A 212 13.20 11.45 -17.66
N GLU A 213 12.01 12.02 -17.73
CA GLU A 213 11.71 13.21 -18.53
C GLU A 213 12.46 14.48 -18.06
N THR A 214 13.05 14.48 -16.86
CA THR A 214 13.69 15.67 -16.29
C THR A 214 15.18 15.82 -16.63
N GLY A 215 15.73 14.91 -17.43
CA GLY A 215 17.11 14.94 -17.91
C GLY A 215 17.79 13.57 -17.85
N THR A 216 19.06 13.53 -18.20
CA THR A 216 19.89 12.32 -18.15
C THR A 216 20.09 11.79 -16.73
N SER A 217 20.41 10.51 -16.59
CA SER A 217 20.71 9.89 -15.27
C SER A 217 21.77 10.63 -14.49
N LYS A 218 22.78 11.16 -15.18
CA LYS A 218 23.87 11.94 -14.58
C LYS A 218 23.36 13.28 -14.01
N GLU A 219 22.53 14.00 -14.75
CA GLU A 219 21.94 15.27 -14.32
C GLU A 219 20.96 15.04 -13.16
N ARG A 220 20.09 14.05 -13.27
CA ARG A 220 19.14 13.66 -12.23
C ARG A 220 19.86 13.25 -10.93
N SER A 221 20.90 12.43 -11.03
CA SER A 221 21.73 12.03 -9.89
C SER A 221 22.42 13.24 -9.24
N ALA A 222 22.90 14.21 -10.03
CA ALA A 222 23.48 15.45 -9.50
C ALA A 222 22.44 16.30 -8.74
N GLN A 223 21.22 16.44 -9.27
CA GLN A 223 20.13 17.13 -8.59
C GLN A 223 19.70 16.40 -7.30
N PHE A 224 19.64 15.09 -7.33
CA PHE A 224 19.36 14.27 -6.16
C PHE A 224 20.40 14.48 -5.05
N ARG A 225 21.69 14.47 -5.39
CA ARG A 225 22.79 14.79 -4.45
C ARG A 225 22.66 16.20 -3.89
N LYS A 226 22.29 17.18 -4.71
CA LYS A 226 22.05 18.55 -4.25
C LYS A 226 20.98 18.63 -3.16
N ILE A 227 19.90 17.85 -3.28
CA ILE A 227 18.88 17.75 -2.24
C ILE A 227 19.45 17.12 -0.97
N GLN A 228 20.26 16.05 -1.08
CA GLN A 228 20.91 15.43 0.07
C GLN A 228 21.79 16.44 0.83
N TYR A 229 22.65 17.18 0.13
CA TYR A 229 23.50 18.22 0.74
C TYR A 229 22.66 19.30 1.45
N GLN A 230 21.59 19.77 0.80
CA GLN A 230 20.70 20.76 1.41
C GLN A 230 20.04 20.25 2.69
N TRP A 231 19.68 18.98 2.74
CA TRP A 231 19.05 18.41 3.95
C TRP A 231 20.09 18.07 5.03
N ALA A 232 21.27 17.66 4.65
CA ALA A 232 22.39 17.43 5.58
C ALA A 232 22.84 18.72 6.29
N SER A 233 22.76 19.88 5.60
CA SER A 233 23.17 21.19 6.13
C SER A 233 22.12 21.86 7.03
N LEU A 234 20.93 21.28 7.21
CA LEU A 234 19.88 21.86 8.05
C LEU A 234 20.33 21.90 9.52
N ARG A 235 20.29 23.10 10.13
CA ARG A 235 20.68 23.31 11.54
C ARG A 235 19.85 22.50 12.55
N ARG A 236 18.58 22.25 12.24
CA ARG A 236 17.69 21.41 13.07
C ARG A 236 17.50 20.05 12.39
N LYS A 237 17.99 19.01 13.04
CA LYS A 237 17.76 17.63 12.65
C LYS A 237 16.30 17.24 12.94
N GLU A 238 15.46 17.28 11.94
CA GLU A 238 14.11 16.74 12.05
C GLU A 238 14.16 15.22 11.79
N PRO A 239 13.66 14.37 12.72
CA PRO A 239 13.78 12.91 12.58
C PRO A 239 13.30 12.37 11.22
N VAL A 240 12.19 12.91 10.71
CA VAL A 240 11.64 12.49 9.39
C VAL A 240 12.61 12.81 8.26
N LYS A 241 13.19 14.02 8.23
CA LYS A 241 14.16 14.40 7.19
C LYS A 241 15.49 13.67 7.34
N THR A 242 15.91 13.38 8.56
CA THR A 242 17.08 12.55 8.82
C THR A 242 16.90 11.15 8.25
N HIS A 243 15.74 10.53 8.50
CA HIS A 243 15.42 9.25 7.90
C HIS A 243 15.37 9.32 6.36
N MET A 244 14.70 10.33 5.80
CA MET A 244 14.67 10.53 4.35
C MET A 244 16.08 10.64 3.75
N LEU A 245 16.97 11.38 4.40
CA LEU A 245 18.36 11.51 3.97
C LEU A 245 19.11 10.17 3.99
N LEU A 246 18.96 9.39 5.06
CA LEU A 246 19.54 8.06 5.18
C LEU A 246 19.03 7.12 4.06
N MET A 247 17.73 7.14 3.77
CA MET A 247 17.17 6.35 2.68
C MET A 247 17.70 6.80 1.32
N MET A 248 17.78 8.10 1.07
CA MET A 248 18.38 8.63 -0.17
C MET A 248 19.84 8.19 -0.33
N GLN A 249 20.65 8.25 0.72
CA GLN A 249 22.04 7.80 0.70
C GLN A 249 22.16 6.30 0.44
N SER A 250 21.31 5.51 1.14
CA SER A 250 21.30 4.06 1.06
C SER A 250 20.92 3.52 -0.32
N PHE A 251 19.96 4.16 -1.01
CA PHE A 251 19.47 3.71 -2.32
C PHE A 251 20.22 4.33 -3.51
N GLN A 252 21.01 5.36 -3.31
CA GLN A 252 21.63 6.14 -4.39
C GLN A 252 22.39 5.30 -5.40
N SER A 253 23.08 4.25 -4.97
CA SER A 253 23.93 3.40 -5.83
C SER A 253 23.13 2.66 -6.92
N GLY A 254 21.86 2.37 -6.71
CA GLY A 254 21.03 1.60 -7.66
C GLY A 254 19.89 2.38 -8.30
N LEU A 255 19.52 3.58 -7.81
CA LEU A 255 18.35 4.32 -8.32
C LEU A 255 18.51 4.84 -9.75
N PHE A 256 19.73 5.16 -10.16
CA PHE A 256 20.02 5.77 -11.47
C PHE A 256 20.67 4.81 -12.47
N VAL A 257 20.91 3.57 -12.05
CA VAL A 257 21.52 2.54 -12.88
C VAL A 257 20.56 2.15 -14.00
N GLY A 258 21.03 2.19 -15.25
CA GLY A 258 20.22 1.85 -16.42
C GLY A 258 18.98 2.75 -16.63
N SER A 259 18.90 3.90 -15.95
CA SER A 259 17.69 4.73 -15.95
C SER A 259 17.51 5.60 -17.20
N ASP A 260 18.46 5.60 -18.12
CA ASP A 260 18.35 6.24 -19.44
C ASP A 260 17.88 5.24 -20.51
N ASP A 261 17.86 3.95 -20.19
CA ASP A 261 17.31 2.90 -21.05
C ASP A 261 15.83 2.68 -20.67
N LEU A 262 14.94 3.03 -21.60
CA LEU A 262 13.49 2.92 -21.40
C LEU A 262 12.99 1.47 -21.38
N GLU A 263 13.78 0.50 -21.85
CA GLU A 263 13.43 -0.93 -21.78
C GLU A 263 13.65 -1.49 -20.36
N ILE A 264 14.42 -0.81 -19.49
CA ILE A 264 14.63 -1.23 -18.11
C ILE A 264 13.54 -0.59 -17.23
N PRO A 265 12.62 -1.37 -16.65
CA PRO A 265 11.53 -0.85 -15.83
C PRO A 265 12.07 -0.12 -14.59
N GLU A 266 11.31 0.87 -14.12
CA GLU A 266 11.67 1.66 -12.94
C GLU A 266 11.39 0.93 -11.63
N ASP A 267 10.46 0.00 -11.68
CA ASP A 267 9.99 -0.76 -10.52
C ASP A 267 9.56 -2.18 -10.90
N ASN A 268 9.19 -2.95 -9.91
CA ASN A 268 8.66 -4.30 -10.05
C ASN A 268 7.15 -4.37 -9.73
N LEU A 269 6.42 -3.27 -9.97
CA LEU A 269 4.99 -3.16 -9.64
C LEU A 269 4.14 -4.21 -10.35
N ASP A 270 4.46 -4.55 -11.59
CA ASP A 270 3.69 -5.54 -12.34
C ASP A 270 3.82 -6.92 -11.69
N LEU A 271 5.02 -7.29 -11.25
CA LEU A 271 5.25 -8.50 -10.48
C LEU A 271 4.52 -8.46 -9.12
N GLU A 272 4.57 -7.33 -8.42
CA GLU A 272 3.85 -7.16 -7.15
C GLU A 272 2.33 -7.21 -7.32
N ARG A 273 1.80 -6.61 -8.39
CA ARG A 273 0.36 -6.67 -8.74
C ARG A 273 -0.06 -8.10 -9.02
N TRP A 274 0.75 -8.82 -9.78
CA TRP A 274 0.51 -10.22 -10.05
C TRP A 274 0.43 -11.06 -8.76
N PHE A 275 1.39 -10.93 -7.85
CA PHE A 275 1.36 -11.59 -6.54
C PHE A 275 0.20 -11.16 -5.63
N LYS A 276 -0.41 -10.00 -5.88
CA LYS A 276 -1.57 -9.54 -5.12
C LYS A 276 -2.79 -10.44 -5.32
N THR A 277 -2.97 -11.02 -6.49
CA THR A 277 -4.09 -11.90 -6.82
C THR A 277 -4.07 -13.20 -6.00
N PRO A 278 -3.00 -14.03 -6.03
CA PRO A 278 -2.93 -15.22 -5.19
C PRO A 278 -2.98 -14.91 -3.69
N LYS A 279 -2.36 -13.81 -3.24
CA LYS A 279 -2.46 -13.35 -1.84
C LYS A 279 -3.90 -12.94 -1.47
N GLY A 280 -4.62 -12.30 -2.38
CA GLY A 280 -6.03 -11.93 -2.20
C GLY A 280 -6.93 -13.15 -2.13
N HIS A 281 -6.74 -14.12 -3.01
CA HIS A 281 -7.46 -15.38 -3.01
C HIS A 281 -7.29 -16.12 -1.68
N GLU A 282 -6.07 -16.32 -1.21
CA GLU A 282 -5.81 -16.98 0.08
C GLU A 282 -6.44 -16.26 1.26
N ARG A 283 -6.43 -14.93 1.25
CA ARG A 283 -7.06 -14.13 2.29
C ARG A 283 -8.59 -14.34 2.33
N ASN A 284 -9.22 -14.40 1.16
CA ASN A 284 -10.66 -14.56 1.04
C ASN A 284 -11.11 -15.99 1.37
N VAL A 285 -10.35 -17.01 0.96
CA VAL A 285 -10.73 -18.43 1.14
C VAL A 285 -10.35 -18.96 2.53
N GLN A 286 -9.20 -18.58 3.06
CA GLN A 286 -8.66 -19.18 4.30
C GLN A 286 -8.43 -18.17 5.43
N GLY A 287 -8.74 -16.88 5.22
CA GLY A 287 -8.47 -15.81 6.19
C GLY A 287 -6.98 -15.57 6.48
N ARG A 288 -6.07 -16.23 5.76
CA ARG A 288 -4.63 -16.12 5.99
C ARG A 288 -4.06 -14.88 5.32
N GLN A 289 -3.13 -14.21 6.00
CA GLN A 289 -2.48 -13.00 5.46
C GLN A 289 -1.42 -13.30 4.39
N HIS A 290 -0.94 -14.54 4.30
CA HIS A 290 0.18 -14.93 3.44
C HIS A 290 -0.16 -16.15 2.59
N ALA A 291 -0.12 -15.99 1.27
CA ALA A 291 -0.23 -17.08 0.29
C ALA A 291 1.04 -17.93 0.20
N GLY A 292 2.17 -17.48 0.74
CA GLY A 292 3.46 -18.13 0.58
C GLY A 292 3.50 -19.60 0.99
N MET A 293 2.76 -19.97 2.05
CA MET A 293 2.71 -21.38 2.49
C MET A 293 2.00 -22.29 1.49
N ARG A 294 0.97 -21.78 0.80
CA ARG A 294 0.24 -22.56 -0.21
C ARG A 294 1.08 -22.68 -1.48
N ILE A 295 1.69 -21.60 -1.91
CA ILE A 295 2.61 -21.59 -3.06
C ILE A 295 3.75 -22.60 -2.83
N VAL A 296 4.32 -22.63 -1.61
CA VAL A 296 5.36 -23.58 -1.24
C VAL A 296 4.86 -25.03 -1.22
N ASN A 297 3.60 -25.27 -0.79
CA ASN A 297 3.03 -26.63 -0.71
C ASN A 297 2.56 -27.15 -2.08
N GLU A 298 2.00 -26.28 -2.90
CA GLU A 298 1.39 -26.64 -4.20
C GLU A 298 2.37 -26.43 -5.37
N GLY A 299 3.52 -25.81 -5.09
CA GLY A 299 4.59 -25.60 -6.06
C GLY A 299 4.32 -24.45 -7.04
N PRO A 300 5.22 -24.29 -8.01
CA PRO A 300 5.15 -23.25 -9.04
C PRO A 300 3.95 -23.41 -9.98
N THR A 301 3.39 -24.60 -10.11
CA THR A 301 2.23 -24.92 -10.97
C THR A 301 1.03 -24.00 -10.66
N LEU A 302 0.77 -23.74 -9.38
CA LEU A 302 -0.31 -22.81 -9.00
C LEU A 302 -0.08 -21.41 -9.55
N LEU A 303 1.16 -20.92 -9.52
CA LEU A 303 1.51 -19.59 -10.00
C LEU A 303 1.39 -19.50 -11.52
N LEU A 304 1.86 -20.51 -12.23
CA LEU A 304 1.78 -20.60 -13.69
C LEU A 304 0.33 -20.72 -14.17
N ALA A 305 -0.48 -21.53 -13.49
CA ALA A 305 -1.91 -21.64 -13.79
C ALA A 305 -2.66 -20.32 -13.57
N LEU A 306 -2.33 -19.58 -12.50
CA LEU A 306 -2.91 -18.25 -12.26
C LEU A 306 -2.46 -17.21 -13.30
N ASP A 307 -1.19 -17.26 -13.73
CA ASP A 307 -0.66 -16.39 -14.77
C ASP A 307 -1.35 -16.65 -16.11
N ALA A 308 -1.47 -17.91 -16.49
CA ALA A 308 -2.18 -18.34 -17.69
C ALA A 308 -3.65 -17.89 -17.67
N HIS A 309 -4.34 -18.07 -16.54
CA HIS A 309 -5.74 -17.66 -16.39
C HIS A 309 -5.95 -16.15 -16.47
N LEU A 310 -4.99 -15.35 -16.01
CA LEU A 310 -5.09 -13.89 -15.98
C LEU A 310 -4.60 -13.23 -17.29
N SER A 311 -3.75 -13.91 -18.04
CA SER A 311 -3.08 -13.36 -19.22
C SER A 311 -3.73 -13.75 -20.53
N GLN A 312 -4.75 -14.61 -20.52
CA GLN A 312 -5.42 -15.10 -21.74
C GLN A 312 -6.80 -14.46 -21.90
N ASP A 313 -7.09 -14.02 -23.12
CA ASP A 313 -8.44 -13.61 -23.54
C ASP A 313 -9.39 -14.82 -23.67
N GLU A 314 -8.85 -16.04 -23.71
CA GLU A 314 -9.58 -17.30 -23.78
C GLU A 314 -9.52 -18.05 -22.43
N PRO A 315 -10.59 -18.78 -22.05
CA PRO A 315 -10.61 -19.54 -20.82
C PRO A 315 -9.55 -20.66 -20.81
N LEU A 316 -8.87 -20.82 -19.67
CA LEU A 316 -7.88 -21.85 -19.43
C LEU A 316 -8.49 -23.25 -19.67
N THR A 317 -7.84 -24.06 -20.48
CA THR A 317 -8.25 -25.44 -20.78
C THR A 317 -7.35 -26.45 -20.06
N CYS A 318 -7.80 -27.71 -20.00
CA CYS A 318 -6.96 -28.79 -19.47
C CYS A 318 -5.65 -28.98 -20.24
N SER A 319 -5.63 -28.67 -21.54
CA SER A 319 -4.42 -28.74 -22.38
C SER A 319 -3.33 -27.78 -21.93
N ASP A 320 -3.70 -26.61 -21.39
CA ASP A 320 -2.74 -25.62 -20.90
C ASP A 320 -2.03 -26.07 -19.61
N LEU A 321 -2.61 -27.03 -18.90
CA LEU A 321 -2.05 -27.62 -17.69
C LEU A 321 -1.24 -28.89 -17.94
N LEU A 322 -1.37 -29.54 -19.13
CA LEU A 322 -0.66 -30.77 -19.47
C LEU A 322 0.87 -30.68 -19.30
N PRO A 323 1.55 -29.56 -19.67
CA PRO A 323 3.00 -29.45 -19.48
C PRO A 323 3.43 -29.49 -18.01
N TYR A 324 2.50 -29.30 -17.06
CA TYR A 324 2.76 -29.20 -15.63
C TYR A 324 2.23 -30.40 -14.84
N ILE A 325 1.66 -31.43 -15.52
CA ILE A 325 1.01 -32.57 -14.87
C ILE A 325 1.99 -33.38 -14.01
N ASP A 326 3.25 -33.44 -14.43
CA ASP A 326 4.33 -34.14 -13.77
C ASP A 326 5.24 -33.24 -12.91
N ALA A 327 4.85 -31.96 -12.73
CA ALA A 327 5.60 -31.00 -11.91
C ALA A 327 5.50 -31.34 -10.42
N GLU A 328 6.24 -32.36 -9.97
CA GLU A 328 6.33 -32.72 -8.56
C GLU A 328 7.43 -31.95 -7.83
N ILE A 329 7.11 -31.45 -6.62
CA ILE A 329 8.11 -30.95 -5.69
C ILE A 329 8.92 -32.17 -5.18
N PRO A 330 10.24 -32.18 -5.30
CA PRO A 330 11.07 -33.30 -4.79
C PRO A 330 10.77 -33.62 -3.32
N LYS A 331 10.74 -34.90 -2.95
CA LYS A 331 10.42 -35.34 -1.57
C LYS A 331 11.26 -34.63 -0.52
N SER A 332 12.55 -34.44 -0.77
CA SER A 332 13.47 -33.74 0.12
C SER A 332 13.08 -32.28 0.37
N GLN A 333 12.54 -31.60 -0.62
CA GLN A 333 12.03 -30.24 -0.47
C GLN A 333 10.71 -30.24 0.28
N ARG A 334 9.79 -31.17 0.00
CA ARG A 334 8.52 -31.32 0.76
C ARG A 334 8.78 -31.54 2.24
N GLU A 335 9.68 -32.45 2.61
CA GLU A 335 10.01 -32.72 4.01
C GLU A 335 10.68 -31.53 4.71
N SER A 336 11.52 -30.77 4.01
CA SER A 336 12.13 -29.54 4.52
C SER A 336 11.10 -28.45 4.75
N ILE A 337 10.15 -28.31 3.84
CA ILE A 337 9.03 -27.36 3.92
C ILE A 337 8.12 -27.72 5.10
N GLU A 338 7.78 -28.99 5.27
CA GLU A 338 6.96 -29.45 6.39
C GLU A 338 7.65 -29.28 7.75
N ARG A 339 8.93 -29.58 7.86
CA ARG A 339 9.74 -29.32 9.07
C ARG A 339 9.73 -27.84 9.44
N ASN A 340 9.98 -26.96 8.48
CA ASN A 340 9.92 -25.51 8.71
C ASN A 340 8.52 -25.01 9.10
N ARG A 341 7.46 -25.63 8.55
CA ARG A 341 6.07 -25.35 8.91
C ARG A 341 5.77 -25.73 10.35
N VAL A 342 6.23 -26.91 10.81
CA VAL A 342 6.09 -27.37 12.20
C VAL A 342 6.85 -26.46 13.16
N MET A 343 8.10 -26.09 12.82
CA MET A 343 8.92 -25.18 13.62
C MET A 343 8.32 -23.79 13.76
N LYS A 344 7.78 -23.22 12.67
CA LYS A 344 7.09 -21.91 12.72
C LYS A 344 5.80 -21.97 13.55
N LYS A 345 5.03 -23.05 13.48
CA LYS A 345 3.84 -23.22 14.34
C LYS A 345 4.21 -23.35 15.81
N ALA A 346 5.30 -24.03 16.12
CA ALA A 346 5.78 -24.17 17.50
C ALA A 346 6.29 -22.83 18.08
N SER A 347 6.95 -21.99 17.25
CA SER A 347 7.42 -20.69 17.66
C SER A 347 6.30 -19.64 17.83
N SER A 348 5.23 -19.71 17.06
CA SER A 348 4.06 -18.82 17.22
C SER A 348 3.28 -19.17 18.48
N LYS A 349 3.06 -20.45 18.78
CA LYS A 349 2.42 -20.88 20.04
C LYS A 349 3.20 -20.46 21.30
N LYS A 350 4.54 -20.40 21.24
CA LYS A 350 5.37 -19.89 22.33
C LYS A 350 5.21 -18.39 22.59
N LYS A 351 4.97 -17.60 21.55
CA LYS A 351 4.68 -16.15 21.66
C LYS A 351 3.31 -15.88 22.27
N ASP A 352 2.31 -16.69 21.93
CA ASP A 352 0.96 -16.54 22.49
C ASP A 352 0.91 -16.93 23.98
N LEU A 353 1.72 -17.91 24.42
CA LEU A 353 1.82 -18.29 25.83
C LEU A 353 2.52 -17.22 26.71
N VAL A 354 3.50 -16.50 26.17
CA VAL A 354 4.20 -15.42 26.92
C VAL A 354 3.34 -14.17 27.08
N CYS A 355 2.32 -13.95 26.22
CA CYS A 355 1.38 -12.83 26.36
C CYS A 355 0.27 -13.06 27.41
N TRP A 356 0.12 -14.28 27.97
CA TRP A 356 -0.88 -14.60 28.99
C TRP A 356 -0.31 -14.64 30.42
N GLU A 357 1.03 -14.60 30.55
CA GLU A 357 1.73 -14.60 31.84
C GLU A 357 2.33 -13.22 32.24
N SER A 358 2.08 -12.18 31.45
CA SER A 358 2.43 -10.78 31.74
C SER A 358 1.16 -9.93 31.81
#